data_b43c0c1a41bd60ea159a34f93bb96aef
#
_entry.id   b43c0c1a41bd60ea159a34f93bb96aef
#
_cell.length_a   1.000
_cell.length_b   1.000
_cell.length_c   1.000
_cell.angle_alpha   90.00
_cell.angle_beta   90.00
_cell.angle_gamma   90.00
#
_symmetry.space_group_name_H-M   'P 1'
#
loop_
_entity.id
_entity.type
_entity.pdbx_description
1 polymer ?
#
loop_
_entity_poly.entity_id
_entity_poly.type
_entity_poly.pdbx_seq_one_letter_code
_entity_poly.pdbx_strand_id
1 'polypeptide(L)'
;MKKTGLLACCAFVLFLFACCNKFEYHPYDGRIHGNTNLNKKNISKIETVCQGRDTVCFAVISDTQRRYDDTREIISDINSRHKVDFVINLGDLTDFGETKEFIWMRDVLGKLKKPCVSLIGNHDCLGTGEKVYKIIFGEENFAFTADFVHFVCLNTNSREYDHTTAVPDFAFISNEIENFPNQATHTIVAMHAPPGSEQFDNNISSLFEREILKFPNLVLSLHGHTHHTTVSDIFNDGNVYYGCANAMKRTYLVFTVNRKGYTRNVVEL
;
A
#
# COMPACT_ATOMS: atom_id res chain seq x y z
N MET A 1 39.73 38.78 -32.55
CA MET A 1 38.51 37.99 -32.85
C MET A 1 38.62 36.48 -32.63
N LYS A 2 39.79 35.81 -32.74
CA LYS A 2 39.92 34.36 -32.58
C LYS A 2 39.89 33.85 -31.09
N LYS A 3 40.28 34.68 -30.13
CA LYS A 3 40.28 34.26 -28.70
C LYS A 3 38.91 34.29 -28.01
N THR A 4 38.03 35.19 -28.42
CA THR A 4 36.65 35.28 -27.89
C THR A 4 35.75 34.13 -28.34
N GLY A 5 35.96 33.62 -29.55
CA GLY A 5 35.21 32.46 -30.05
C GLY A 5 35.58 31.17 -29.35
N LEU A 6 36.87 30.99 -29.00
CA LEU A 6 37.33 29.80 -28.28
C LEU A 6 36.83 29.78 -26.83
N LEU A 7 36.80 30.91 -26.13
CA LEU A 7 36.23 31.04 -24.80
C LEU A 7 34.71 30.75 -24.77
N ALA A 8 33.98 31.25 -25.77
CA ALA A 8 32.54 30.98 -25.89
C ALA A 8 32.27 29.49 -26.14
N CYS A 9 33.08 28.83 -26.99
CA CYS A 9 32.96 27.41 -27.27
C CYS A 9 33.28 26.57 -26.03
N CYS A 10 34.32 26.89 -25.27
CA CYS A 10 34.71 26.21 -24.02
C CYS A 10 33.60 26.38 -22.94
N ALA A 11 33.01 27.60 -22.82
CA ALA A 11 31.93 27.84 -21.88
C ALA A 11 30.65 27.06 -22.24
N PHE A 12 30.35 26.94 -23.55
CA PHE A 12 29.21 26.15 -24.03
C PHE A 12 29.41 24.66 -23.79
N VAL A 13 30.61 24.13 -24.02
CA VAL A 13 30.93 22.71 -23.73
C VAL A 13 30.89 22.45 -22.22
N LEU A 14 31.39 23.34 -21.37
CA LEU A 14 31.28 23.20 -19.90
C LEU A 14 29.81 23.26 -19.44
N PHE A 15 28.96 24.07 -20.09
CA PHE A 15 27.54 24.14 -19.80
C PHE A 15 26.82 22.84 -20.17
N LEU A 16 27.19 22.19 -21.28
CA LEU A 16 26.68 20.88 -21.67
C LEU A 16 27.03 19.80 -20.64
N PHE A 17 28.24 19.82 -20.10
CA PHE A 17 28.64 18.87 -19.04
C PHE A 17 27.91 19.13 -17.69
N ALA A 18 27.62 20.38 -17.36
CA ALA A 18 26.83 20.72 -16.17
C ALA A 18 25.36 20.31 -16.26
N CYS A 19 24.81 20.16 -17.48
CA CYS A 19 23.44 19.69 -17.70
C CYS A 19 23.32 18.16 -17.67
N CYS A 20 24.41 17.40 -17.79
CA CYS A 20 24.35 15.93 -17.86
C CYS A 20 23.79 15.29 -16.58
N ASN A 21 23.99 15.89 -15.41
CA ASN A 21 23.39 15.37 -14.15
C ASN A 21 21.86 15.48 -14.05
N LYS A 22 21.19 16.17 -14.99
CA LYS A 22 19.72 16.26 -15.03
C LYS A 22 19.06 15.18 -15.87
N PHE A 23 19.83 14.40 -16.62
CA PHE A 23 19.34 13.36 -17.54
C PHE A 23 19.78 11.95 -17.16
N GLU A 24 20.46 11.74 -16.03
CA GLU A 24 20.73 10.40 -15.52
C GLU A 24 19.46 9.83 -14.87
N TYR A 25 18.59 9.38 -15.71
CA TYR A 25 17.48 8.51 -15.34
C TYR A 25 17.81 7.07 -15.76
N HIS A 26 18.07 6.25 -14.77
CA HIS A 26 18.24 4.83 -14.98
C HIS A 26 17.09 4.10 -14.25
N PRO A 27 16.37 3.18 -14.90
CA PRO A 27 15.26 2.46 -14.26
C PRO A 27 15.64 1.80 -12.93
N TYR A 28 16.90 1.38 -12.80
CA TYR A 28 17.45 0.76 -11.59
C TYR A 28 18.21 1.75 -10.68
N ASP A 29 17.93 3.04 -10.76
CA ASP A 29 18.54 4.01 -9.87
C ASP A 29 18.05 3.81 -8.43
N GLY A 30 18.90 3.24 -7.58
CA GLY A 30 18.60 2.94 -6.18
C GLY A 30 18.85 4.12 -5.21
N ARG A 31 19.11 5.33 -5.70
CA ARG A 31 19.33 6.50 -4.84
C ARG A 31 18.02 6.99 -4.26
N ILE A 32 17.77 6.65 -3.00
CA ILE A 32 16.56 7.02 -2.28
C ILE A 32 16.87 8.18 -1.34
N HIS A 33 16.16 9.29 -1.52
CA HIS A 33 16.22 10.47 -0.67
C HIS A 33 14.90 10.71 0.04
N GLY A 34 14.96 11.32 1.23
CA GLY A 34 13.77 11.67 2.01
C GLY A 34 13.33 10.60 2.99
N ASN A 35 12.07 10.58 3.33
CA ASN A 35 11.52 9.71 4.38
C ASN A 35 11.52 8.23 3.98
N THR A 36 11.89 7.37 4.91
CA THR A 36 11.95 5.91 4.80
C THR A 36 11.26 5.26 5.99
N ASN A 37 11.02 3.93 5.92
CA ASN A 37 10.31 3.17 6.96
C ASN A 37 8.95 3.78 7.32
N LEU A 38 8.16 4.13 6.31
CA LEU A 38 6.93 4.90 6.50
C LEU A 38 5.85 4.11 7.21
N ASN A 39 5.70 2.82 6.89
CA ASN A 39 4.68 1.99 7.55
C ASN A 39 4.95 1.92 9.06
N LYS A 40 6.18 1.60 9.49
CA LYS A 40 6.52 1.56 10.92
C LYS A 40 6.24 2.89 11.64
N LYS A 41 6.60 4.02 11.02
CA LYS A 41 6.35 5.36 11.59
C LYS A 41 4.86 5.68 11.68
N ASN A 42 4.09 5.28 10.68
CA ASN A 42 2.66 5.54 10.65
C ASN A 42 1.86 4.57 11.52
N ILE A 43 2.28 3.31 11.64
CA ILE A 43 1.71 2.34 12.58
C ILE A 43 1.73 2.91 13.99
N SER A 44 2.88 3.40 14.48
CA SER A 44 2.96 4.01 15.82
C SER A 44 2.02 5.20 16.01
N LYS A 45 1.75 5.97 14.95
CA LYS A 45 0.75 7.05 14.99
C LYS A 45 -0.67 6.51 15.01
N ILE A 46 -0.96 5.46 14.22
CA ILE A 46 -2.28 4.81 14.18
C ILE A 46 -2.62 4.26 15.56
N GLU A 47 -1.71 3.51 16.17
CA GLU A 47 -1.87 2.96 17.50
C GLU A 47 -2.17 4.06 18.54
N THR A 48 -1.43 5.18 18.46
CA THR A 48 -1.66 6.32 19.35
C THR A 48 -3.03 7.00 19.13
N VAL A 49 -3.41 7.23 17.87
CA VAL A 49 -4.67 7.92 17.53
C VAL A 49 -5.89 7.06 17.85
N CYS A 50 -5.77 5.73 17.72
CA CYS A 50 -6.87 4.80 17.96
C CYS A 50 -6.97 4.34 19.41
N GLN A 51 -5.98 4.62 20.26
CA GLN A 51 -5.96 4.16 21.65
C GLN A 51 -7.19 4.61 22.44
N GLY A 52 -7.88 3.67 23.07
CA GLY A 52 -9.09 3.92 23.90
C GLY A 52 -10.32 4.28 23.08
N ARG A 53 -10.36 3.96 21.78
CA ARG A 53 -11.50 4.21 20.91
C ARG A 53 -12.49 3.06 20.93
N ASP A 54 -13.79 3.36 21.01
CA ASP A 54 -14.88 2.40 20.82
C ASP A 54 -15.21 2.16 19.34
N THR A 55 -14.63 2.97 18.48
CA THR A 55 -14.85 2.95 17.04
C THR A 55 -13.56 3.30 16.31
N VAL A 56 -13.20 2.49 15.32
CA VAL A 56 -12.06 2.71 14.41
C VAL A 56 -12.60 3.04 13.03
N CYS A 57 -12.23 4.21 12.49
CA CYS A 57 -12.66 4.67 11.18
C CYS A 57 -11.45 4.85 10.26
N PHE A 58 -11.43 4.15 9.14
CA PHE A 58 -10.31 4.22 8.21
C PHE A 58 -10.77 4.31 6.76
N ALA A 59 -9.95 4.98 5.93
CA ALA A 59 -10.15 5.03 4.50
C ALA A 59 -9.24 4.01 3.80
N VAL A 60 -9.70 3.48 2.68
CA VAL A 60 -8.97 2.52 1.85
C VAL A 60 -8.88 3.07 0.44
N ILE A 61 -7.66 3.19 -0.08
CA ILE A 61 -7.33 3.55 -1.45
C ILE A 61 -6.49 2.44 -2.08
N SER A 62 -6.41 2.38 -3.39
CA SER A 62 -5.63 1.35 -4.09
C SER A 62 -5.21 1.80 -5.47
N ASP A 63 -4.21 1.10 -6.05
CA ASP A 63 -3.85 1.21 -7.46
C ASP A 63 -3.65 2.67 -7.87
N THR A 64 -2.73 3.33 -7.15
CA THR A 64 -2.46 4.76 -7.27
C THR A 64 -1.43 5.09 -8.36
N GLN A 65 -0.78 4.06 -8.94
CA GLN A 65 0.23 4.21 -9.98
C GLN A 65 -0.24 5.11 -11.13
N ARG A 66 0.63 6.01 -11.60
CA ARG A 66 0.37 7.03 -12.64
C ARG A 66 -0.73 8.05 -12.32
N ARG A 67 -1.48 7.88 -11.24
CA ARG A 67 -2.67 8.68 -10.91
C ARG A 67 -2.39 9.72 -9.83
N TYR A 68 -1.29 10.45 -9.99
CA TYR A 68 -0.85 11.40 -8.97
C TYR A 68 -1.87 12.50 -8.69
N ASP A 69 -2.53 13.05 -9.73
CA ASP A 69 -3.52 14.12 -9.59
C ASP A 69 -4.83 13.57 -9.01
N ASP A 70 -5.34 12.46 -9.54
CA ASP A 70 -6.53 11.79 -9.00
C ASP A 70 -6.31 11.41 -7.52
N THR A 71 -5.11 10.91 -7.19
CA THR A 71 -4.73 10.58 -5.79
C THR A 71 -4.70 11.83 -4.91
N ARG A 72 -4.22 12.99 -5.42
CA ARG A 72 -4.25 14.26 -4.67
C ARG A 72 -5.68 14.72 -4.37
N GLU A 73 -6.61 14.54 -5.30
CA GLU A 73 -8.02 14.87 -5.07
C GLU A 73 -8.63 13.98 -4.00
N ILE A 74 -8.40 12.65 -4.07
CA ILE A 74 -8.81 11.69 -3.03
C ILE A 74 -8.23 12.10 -1.67
N ILE A 75 -6.93 12.41 -1.59
CA ILE A 75 -6.26 12.86 -0.37
C ILE A 75 -6.89 14.15 0.17
N SER A 76 -7.23 15.09 -0.71
CA SER A 76 -7.86 16.35 -0.30
C SER A 76 -9.22 16.11 0.36
N ASP A 77 -10.02 15.21 -0.20
CA ASP A 77 -11.31 14.83 0.38
C ASP A 77 -11.15 14.07 1.70
N ILE A 78 -10.26 13.08 1.77
CA ILE A 78 -9.95 12.34 3.01
C ILE A 78 -9.50 13.31 4.12
N ASN A 79 -8.66 14.31 3.78
CA ASN A 79 -8.18 15.31 4.73
C ASN A 79 -9.32 16.18 5.31
N SER A 80 -10.41 16.35 4.58
CA SER A 80 -11.61 17.08 5.03
C SER A 80 -12.47 16.25 5.99
N ARG A 81 -12.31 14.92 6.00
CA ARG A 81 -13.12 14.01 6.82
C ARG A 81 -12.54 13.82 8.21
N HIS A 82 -13.06 14.56 9.17
CA HIS A 82 -12.55 14.54 10.56
C HIS A 82 -12.67 13.18 11.25
N LYS A 83 -13.62 12.34 10.83
CA LYS A 83 -13.86 11.02 11.44
C LYS A 83 -12.86 9.94 11.00
N VAL A 84 -12.16 10.11 9.87
CA VAL A 84 -11.16 9.14 9.42
C VAL A 84 -9.93 9.23 10.32
N ASP A 85 -9.54 8.14 10.94
CA ASP A 85 -8.39 8.03 11.84
C ASP A 85 -7.09 7.80 11.04
N PHE A 86 -7.13 6.92 10.03
CA PHE A 86 -5.97 6.60 9.19
C PHE A 86 -6.38 6.11 7.80
N VAL A 87 -5.39 5.85 6.96
CA VAL A 87 -5.56 5.38 5.57
C VAL A 87 -4.77 4.09 5.35
N ILE A 88 -5.34 3.16 4.58
CA ILE A 88 -4.66 1.99 4.03
C ILE A 88 -4.61 2.15 2.51
N ASN A 89 -3.41 2.11 1.92
CA ASN A 89 -3.22 1.96 0.49
C ASN A 89 -2.89 0.49 0.20
N LEU A 90 -3.71 -0.15 -0.62
CA LEU A 90 -3.64 -1.60 -0.88
C LEU A 90 -2.60 -2.00 -1.94
N GLY A 91 -1.68 -1.11 -2.30
CA GLY A 91 -0.60 -1.44 -3.23
C GLY A 91 -0.79 -0.85 -4.63
N ASP A 92 0.11 -1.23 -5.53
CA ASP A 92 0.29 -0.62 -6.85
C ASP A 92 0.52 0.88 -6.73
N LEU A 93 1.61 1.20 -6.06
CA LEU A 93 2.09 2.57 -5.85
C LEU A 93 2.80 3.10 -7.10
N THR A 94 3.43 2.19 -7.84
CA THR A 94 4.24 2.44 -9.02
C THR A 94 3.71 1.67 -10.22
N ASP A 95 4.15 2.04 -11.41
CA ASP A 95 3.77 1.37 -12.64
C ASP A 95 4.83 0.33 -13.09
N PHE A 96 6.10 0.65 -12.84
CA PHE A 96 7.23 -0.17 -13.26
C PHE A 96 8.21 -0.50 -12.12
N GLY A 97 7.86 -0.24 -10.87
CA GLY A 97 8.75 -0.45 -9.71
C GLY A 97 9.97 0.48 -9.69
N GLU A 98 9.91 1.61 -10.38
CA GLU A 98 11.03 2.53 -10.44
C GLU A 98 11.16 3.37 -9.18
N THR A 99 12.39 3.62 -8.73
CA THR A 99 12.68 4.43 -7.55
C THR A 99 12.02 5.80 -7.59
N LYS A 100 11.96 6.45 -8.75
CA LYS A 100 11.33 7.76 -8.90
C LYS A 100 9.83 7.71 -8.73
N GLU A 101 9.18 6.67 -9.24
CA GLU A 101 7.73 6.49 -9.08
C GLU A 101 7.37 6.34 -7.61
N PHE A 102 8.12 5.52 -6.87
CA PHE A 102 7.97 5.38 -5.41
C PHE A 102 8.17 6.72 -4.68
N ILE A 103 9.20 7.49 -5.05
CA ILE A 103 9.45 8.81 -4.46
C ILE A 103 8.29 9.76 -4.74
N TRP A 104 7.79 9.82 -5.96
CA TRP A 104 6.66 10.68 -6.35
C TRP A 104 5.39 10.28 -5.60
N MET A 105 5.07 8.99 -5.56
CA MET A 105 3.87 8.54 -4.85
C MET A 105 4.00 8.73 -3.34
N ARG A 106 5.16 8.45 -2.76
CA ARG A 106 5.46 8.79 -1.36
C ARG A 106 5.19 10.26 -1.06
N ASP A 107 5.64 11.17 -1.92
CA ASP A 107 5.50 12.61 -1.72
C ASP A 107 4.03 13.06 -1.92
N VAL A 108 3.26 12.37 -2.75
CA VAL A 108 1.81 12.56 -2.87
C VAL A 108 1.11 12.08 -1.61
N LEU A 109 1.36 10.84 -1.17
CA LEU A 109 0.79 10.28 0.08
C LEU A 109 1.19 11.09 1.31
N GLY A 110 2.38 11.70 1.27
CA GLY A 110 2.87 12.63 2.32
C GLY A 110 2.02 13.89 2.52
N LYS A 111 1.05 14.17 1.64
CA LYS A 111 0.07 15.25 1.81
C LYS A 111 -1.13 14.86 2.69
N LEU A 112 -1.27 13.58 3.02
CA LEU A 112 -2.25 13.14 4.00
C LEU A 112 -1.95 13.75 5.36
N LYS A 113 -3.00 14.31 6.00
CA LYS A 113 -2.97 14.76 7.40
C LYS A 113 -3.18 13.61 8.38
N LYS A 114 -3.53 12.46 7.87
CA LYS A 114 -3.76 11.21 8.61
C LYS A 114 -2.61 10.26 8.37
N PRO A 115 -2.22 9.40 9.33
CA PRO A 115 -1.23 8.37 9.07
C PRO A 115 -1.73 7.41 7.98
N CYS A 116 -0.81 6.94 7.13
CA CYS A 116 -1.12 6.04 6.03
C CYS A 116 -0.12 4.88 6.03
N VAL A 117 -0.63 3.65 5.96
CA VAL A 117 0.17 2.47 5.64
C VAL A 117 -0.08 2.07 4.20
N SER A 118 0.93 1.54 3.54
CA SER A 118 0.84 1.09 2.15
C SER A 118 1.32 -0.33 2.03
N LEU A 119 0.53 -1.19 1.37
CA LEU A 119 0.93 -2.54 0.99
C LEU A 119 1.75 -2.49 -0.30
N ILE A 120 2.39 -3.61 -0.62
CA ILE A 120 3.06 -3.81 -1.91
C ILE A 120 2.07 -4.40 -2.91
N GLY A 121 2.01 -3.85 -4.14
CA GLY A 121 1.28 -4.41 -5.26
C GLY A 121 2.21 -5.12 -6.24
N ASN A 122 1.66 -5.79 -7.25
CA ASN A 122 2.46 -6.53 -8.23
C ASN A 122 3.32 -5.60 -9.10
N HIS A 123 2.82 -4.42 -9.48
CA HIS A 123 3.61 -3.43 -10.19
C HIS A 123 4.79 -2.90 -9.37
N ASP A 124 4.65 -2.89 -8.06
CA ASP A 124 5.71 -2.47 -7.13
C ASP A 124 6.86 -3.48 -7.03
N CYS A 125 6.64 -4.73 -7.46
CA CYS A 125 7.67 -5.79 -7.44
C CYS A 125 8.57 -5.75 -8.68
N LEU A 126 8.21 -5.02 -9.73
CA LEU A 126 8.94 -5.01 -10.99
C LEU A 126 10.36 -4.43 -10.82
N GLY A 127 11.31 -4.97 -11.58
CA GLY A 127 12.70 -4.49 -11.61
C GLY A 127 13.40 -4.58 -10.25
N THR A 128 13.69 -3.43 -9.63
CA THR A 128 14.25 -3.35 -8.27
C THR A 128 13.23 -2.84 -7.24
N GLY A 129 11.97 -2.80 -7.62
CA GLY A 129 10.91 -2.14 -6.88
C GLY A 129 10.68 -2.72 -5.50
N GLU A 130 10.72 -4.05 -5.33
CA GLU A 130 10.64 -4.71 -4.02
C GLU A 130 11.68 -4.14 -3.03
N LYS A 131 12.94 -4.00 -3.46
CA LYS A 131 14.00 -3.44 -2.62
C LYS A 131 13.77 -1.98 -2.28
N VAL A 132 13.26 -1.21 -3.23
CA VAL A 132 12.91 0.21 -3.05
C VAL A 132 11.73 0.35 -2.11
N TYR A 133 10.68 -0.48 -2.28
CA TYR A 133 9.54 -0.52 -1.39
C TYR A 133 9.98 -0.79 0.06
N LYS A 134 10.80 -1.84 0.28
CA LYS A 134 11.32 -2.17 1.62
C LYS A 134 12.05 -1.01 2.29
N ILE A 135 12.80 -0.23 1.54
CA ILE A 135 13.50 0.94 2.09
C ILE A 135 12.51 2.06 2.43
N ILE A 136 11.58 2.38 1.53
CA ILE A 136 10.67 3.53 1.67
C ILE A 136 9.52 3.20 2.63
N PHE A 137 8.87 2.06 2.47
CA PHE A 137 7.66 1.71 3.23
C PHE A 137 7.95 0.74 4.37
N GLY A 138 8.80 -0.25 4.21
CA GLY A 138 9.15 -1.26 5.20
C GLY A 138 8.86 -2.67 4.71
N GLU A 139 8.62 -3.59 5.63
CA GLU A 139 8.37 -5.00 5.33
C GLU A 139 7.12 -5.18 4.46
N GLU A 140 7.12 -6.24 3.63
CA GLU A 140 6.03 -6.57 2.71
C GLU A 140 4.83 -7.19 3.43
N ASN A 141 5.12 -7.98 4.48
CA ASN A 141 4.14 -8.49 5.42
C ASN A 141 4.30 -7.73 6.73
N PHE A 142 3.23 -7.18 7.25
CA PHE A 142 3.24 -6.47 8.52
C PHE A 142 1.86 -6.50 9.18
N ALA A 143 1.85 -6.33 10.50
CA ALA A 143 0.60 -6.23 11.24
C ALA A 143 0.65 -5.05 12.22
N PHE A 144 -0.52 -4.55 12.59
CA PHE A 144 -0.66 -3.50 13.60
C PHE A 144 -2.04 -3.56 14.26
N THR A 145 -2.16 -2.93 15.41
CA THR A 145 -3.43 -2.93 16.17
C THR A 145 -3.94 -1.50 16.35
N ALA A 146 -5.11 -1.23 15.79
CA ALA A 146 -5.85 0.00 16.02
C ALA A 146 -6.89 -0.25 17.12
N ASP A 147 -6.52 -0.01 18.39
CA ASP A 147 -7.27 -0.37 19.60
C ASP A 147 -7.68 -1.84 19.63
N PHE A 148 -8.93 -2.17 19.36
CA PHE A 148 -9.48 -3.54 19.40
C PHE A 148 -9.45 -4.25 18.04
N VAL A 149 -9.00 -3.61 16.98
CA VAL A 149 -8.93 -4.17 15.61
C VAL A 149 -7.48 -4.45 15.24
N HIS A 150 -7.15 -5.71 14.98
CA HIS A 150 -5.86 -6.13 14.46
C HIS A 150 -5.90 -6.20 12.94
N PHE A 151 -4.99 -5.51 12.29
CA PHE A 151 -4.82 -5.48 10.85
C PHE A 151 -3.63 -6.33 10.46
N VAL A 152 -3.86 -7.30 9.57
CA VAL A 152 -2.83 -8.19 9.03
C VAL A 152 -2.69 -7.87 7.54
N CYS A 153 -1.57 -7.27 7.17
CA CYS A 153 -1.27 -6.82 5.82
C CYS A 153 -0.31 -7.81 5.16
N LEU A 154 -0.75 -8.45 4.07
CA LEU A 154 -0.06 -9.56 3.44
C LEU A 154 0.37 -9.23 2.02
N ASN A 155 1.60 -9.59 1.67
CA ASN A 155 2.00 -9.70 0.28
C ASN A 155 1.39 -10.97 -0.31
N THR A 156 0.62 -10.82 -1.37
CA THR A 156 -0.07 -11.90 -2.07
C THR A 156 0.26 -11.94 -3.57
N ASN A 157 1.26 -11.19 -4.01
CA ASN A 157 1.68 -11.06 -5.41
C ASN A 157 2.54 -12.26 -5.84
N SER A 158 2.01 -13.47 -5.74
CA SER A 158 2.77 -14.73 -5.88
C SER A 158 3.47 -14.88 -7.22
N ARG A 159 2.94 -14.26 -8.29
CA ARG A 159 3.48 -14.37 -9.64
C ARG A 159 4.74 -13.52 -9.87
N GLU A 160 5.01 -12.58 -8.98
CA GLU A 160 6.20 -11.72 -9.03
C GLU A 160 7.42 -12.36 -8.36
N TYR A 161 7.23 -13.49 -7.67
CA TYR A 161 8.27 -14.18 -6.93
C TYR A 161 8.59 -15.54 -7.55
N ASP A 162 9.84 -15.93 -7.43
CA ASP A 162 10.26 -17.28 -7.78
C ASP A 162 9.84 -18.29 -6.69
N HIS A 163 10.04 -19.57 -6.96
CA HIS A 163 9.64 -20.64 -6.05
C HIS A 163 10.48 -20.72 -4.76
N THR A 164 11.48 -19.85 -4.59
CA THR A 164 12.32 -19.82 -3.38
C THR A 164 11.73 -18.93 -2.30
N THR A 165 10.80 -18.05 -2.66
CA THR A 165 10.13 -17.12 -1.74
C THR A 165 8.65 -17.52 -1.59
N ALA A 166 8.24 -17.77 -0.35
CA ALA A 166 6.85 -18.12 -0.06
C ALA A 166 5.97 -16.84 -0.07
N VAL A 167 5.08 -16.72 -1.06
CA VAL A 167 4.08 -15.66 -1.17
C VAL A 167 2.74 -16.30 -1.50
N PRO A 168 1.71 -16.19 -0.62
CA PRO A 168 1.72 -15.58 0.72
C PRO A 168 2.64 -16.29 1.73
N ASP A 169 3.12 -15.54 2.73
CA ASP A 169 3.97 -16.08 3.81
C ASP A 169 3.11 -16.72 4.91
N PHE A 170 2.95 -18.04 4.86
CA PHE A 170 2.20 -18.80 5.86
C PHE A 170 2.88 -18.83 7.22
N ALA A 171 4.21 -18.68 7.30
CA ALA A 171 4.91 -18.61 8.56
C ALA A 171 4.58 -17.30 9.30
N PHE A 172 4.51 -16.18 8.55
CA PHE A 172 4.05 -14.91 9.08
C PHE A 172 2.60 -15.01 9.58
N ILE A 173 1.69 -15.58 8.77
CA ILE A 173 0.28 -15.77 9.15
C ILE A 173 0.17 -16.57 10.44
N SER A 174 0.87 -17.72 10.54
CA SER A 174 0.86 -18.56 11.74
C SER A 174 1.40 -17.83 12.96
N ASN A 175 2.49 -17.09 12.82
CA ASN A 175 3.06 -16.30 13.89
C ASN A 175 2.10 -15.22 14.42
N GLU A 176 1.39 -14.52 13.53
CA GLU A 176 0.41 -13.50 13.91
C GLU A 176 -0.82 -14.11 14.62
N ILE A 177 -1.21 -15.34 14.27
CA ILE A 177 -2.29 -16.07 14.97
C ILE A 177 -1.82 -16.48 16.35
N GLU A 178 -0.62 -17.08 16.48
CA GLU A 178 -0.07 -17.56 17.75
C GLU A 178 0.21 -16.43 18.75
N ASN A 179 0.64 -15.26 18.23
CA ASN A 179 0.96 -14.08 19.03
C ASN A 179 -0.12 -13.00 18.95
N PHE A 180 -1.37 -13.38 18.73
CA PHE A 180 -2.48 -12.44 18.55
C PHE A 180 -2.56 -11.46 19.74
N PRO A 181 -2.66 -10.13 19.51
CA PRO A 181 -2.62 -9.14 20.57
C PRO A 181 -3.80 -9.26 21.55
N ASN A 182 -3.51 -9.34 22.85
CA ASN A 182 -4.53 -9.53 23.88
C ASN A 182 -5.65 -8.48 23.89
N GLN A 183 -5.36 -7.24 23.47
CA GLN A 183 -6.34 -6.16 23.41
C GLN A 183 -7.23 -6.24 22.18
N ALA A 184 -6.80 -6.93 21.12
CA ALA A 184 -7.56 -7.06 19.89
C ALA A 184 -8.67 -8.11 20.04
N THR A 185 -9.82 -7.82 19.47
CA THR A 185 -11.00 -8.69 19.44
C THR A 185 -11.56 -8.89 18.04
N HIS A 186 -11.01 -8.17 17.05
CA HIS A 186 -11.42 -8.21 15.65
C HIS A 186 -10.18 -8.25 14.78
N THR A 187 -10.28 -8.96 13.66
CA THR A 187 -9.21 -9.01 12.66
C THR A 187 -9.71 -8.51 11.31
N ILE A 188 -8.86 -7.76 10.62
CA ILE A 188 -9.05 -7.38 9.22
C ILE A 188 -7.79 -7.81 8.47
N VAL A 189 -7.96 -8.59 7.40
CA VAL A 189 -6.85 -8.96 6.51
C VAL A 189 -6.86 -8.01 5.31
N ALA A 190 -5.70 -7.49 4.96
CA ALA A 190 -5.52 -6.62 3.79
C ALA A 190 -4.44 -7.19 2.87
N MET A 191 -4.70 -7.17 1.58
CA MET A 191 -3.81 -7.70 0.55
C MET A 191 -3.92 -6.86 -0.72
N HIS A 192 -2.99 -7.03 -1.66
CA HIS A 192 -3.15 -6.43 -2.99
C HIS A 192 -3.92 -7.36 -3.91
N ALA A 193 -3.36 -8.49 -4.26
CA ALA A 193 -3.97 -9.48 -5.16
C ALA A 193 -4.88 -10.45 -4.36
N PRO A 194 -6.20 -10.51 -4.62
CA PRO A 194 -7.09 -11.45 -3.93
C PRO A 194 -6.99 -12.86 -4.50
N PRO A 195 -7.37 -13.89 -3.74
CA PRO A 195 -7.63 -15.22 -4.29
C PRO A 195 -8.58 -15.14 -5.49
N GLY A 196 -8.28 -15.93 -6.53
CA GLY A 196 -9.02 -15.90 -7.79
C GLY A 196 -8.45 -14.93 -8.84
N SER A 197 -7.58 -13.99 -8.46
CA SER A 197 -6.87 -13.14 -9.42
C SER A 197 -5.71 -13.88 -10.09
N GLU A 198 -5.23 -13.35 -11.22
CA GLU A 198 -4.11 -13.92 -11.96
C GLU A 198 -2.76 -13.75 -11.24
N GLN A 199 -2.64 -12.78 -10.35
CA GLN A 199 -1.43 -12.54 -9.56
C GLN A 199 -1.31 -13.42 -8.31
N PHE A 200 -2.43 -13.99 -7.85
CA PHE A 200 -2.44 -14.91 -6.72
C PHE A 200 -2.08 -16.34 -7.17
N ASP A 201 -1.35 -17.11 -6.37
CA ASP A 201 -1.21 -18.56 -6.63
C ASP A 201 -2.49 -19.30 -6.26
N ASN A 202 -3.36 -19.49 -7.24
CA ASN A 202 -4.66 -20.10 -7.02
C ASN A 202 -4.62 -21.60 -6.65
N ASN A 203 -3.45 -22.26 -6.76
CA ASN A 203 -3.29 -23.63 -6.27
C ASN A 203 -3.36 -23.72 -4.75
N ILE A 204 -3.03 -22.61 -4.06
CA ILE A 204 -3.05 -22.54 -2.59
C ILE A 204 -4.19 -21.68 -2.05
N SER A 205 -5.09 -21.18 -2.89
CA SER A 205 -6.16 -20.25 -2.49
C SER A 205 -7.03 -20.80 -1.35
N SER A 206 -7.45 -22.06 -1.44
CA SER A 206 -8.24 -22.71 -0.37
C SER A 206 -7.44 -22.95 0.91
N LEU A 207 -6.12 -23.16 0.80
CA LEU A 207 -5.24 -23.23 1.96
C LEU A 207 -5.12 -21.85 2.61
N PHE A 208 -4.90 -20.82 1.82
CA PHE A 208 -4.80 -19.44 2.29
C PHE A 208 -6.06 -19.04 3.07
N GLU A 209 -7.25 -19.26 2.47
CA GLU A 209 -8.52 -18.95 3.14
C GLU A 209 -8.65 -19.68 4.48
N ARG A 210 -8.39 -21.00 4.50
CA ARG A 210 -8.44 -21.77 5.72
C ARG A 210 -7.48 -21.26 6.80
N GLU A 211 -6.31 -20.74 6.43
CA GLU A 211 -5.34 -20.21 7.38
C GLU A 211 -5.77 -18.85 7.93
N ILE A 212 -6.25 -17.93 7.08
CA ILE A 212 -6.69 -16.61 7.56
C ILE A 212 -7.98 -16.68 8.39
N LEU A 213 -8.85 -17.66 8.14
CA LEU A 213 -10.05 -17.90 8.96
C LEU A 213 -9.74 -18.33 10.41
N LYS A 214 -8.48 -18.71 10.72
CA LYS A 214 -8.05 -18.98 12.10
C LYS A 214 -7.86 -17.72 12.94
N PHE A 215 -7.75 -16.55 12.30
CA PHE A 215 -7.67 -15.30 13.06
C PHE A 215 -8.92 -15.08 13.89
N PRO A 216 -8.79 -14.64 15.14
CA PRO A 216 -9.93 -14.33 16.00
C PRO A 216 -10.85 -13.29 15.35
N ASN A 217 -12.12 -13.67 15.17
CA ASN A 217 -13.17 -12.80 14.62
C ASN A 217 -12.70 -12.01 13.38
N LEU A 218 -12.33 -12.74 12.32
CA LEU A 218 -12.04 -12.16 11.02
C LEU A 218 -13.32 -11.46 10.52
N VAL A 219 -13.28 -10.12 10.46
CA VAL A 219 -14.45 -9.28 10.17
C VAL A 219 -14.66 -9.15 8.66
N LEU A 220 -13.57 -8.96 7.93
CA LEU A 220 -13.55 -8.79 6.47
C LEU A 220 -12.12 -8.86 5.93
N SER A 221 -12.03 -9.04 4.62
CA SER A 221 -10.79 -8.95 3.85
C SER A 221 -10.83 -7.79 2.86
N LEU A 222 -9.70 -7.10 2.66
CA LEU A 222 -9.55 -5.95 1.77
C LEU A 222 -8.58 -6.28 0.65
N HIS A 223 -8.89 -5.87 -0.58
CA HIS A 223 -7.96 -6.04 -1.71
C HIS A 223 -8.02 -4.90 -2.73
N GLY A 224 -6.94 -4.74 -3.48
CA GLY A 224 -6.82 -3.88 -4.65
C GLY A 224 -6.89 -4.69 -5.94
N HIS A 225 -5.96 -4.41 -6.86
CA HIS A 225 -5.62 -5.14 -8.08
C HIS A 225 -6.71 -5.21 -9.15
N THR A 226 -7.95 -5.46 -8.79
CA THR A 226 -9.05 -5.63 -9.73
C THR A 226 -9.54 -4.32 -10.35
N HIS A 227 -9.07 -3.18 -9.87
CA HIS A 227 -9.45 -1.83 -10.31
C HIS A 227 -10.95 -1.50 -10.19
N HIS A 228 -11.70 -2.28 -9.43
CA HIS A 228 -13.14 -2.11 -9.26
C HIS A 228 -13.53 -2.15 -7.78
N THR A 229 -14.56 -1.39 -7.44
CA THR A 229 -15.23 -1.54 -6.15
C THR A 229 -16.08 -2.81 -6.20
N THR A 230 -15.69 -3.81 -5.42
CA THR A 230 -16.37 -5.12 -5.39
C THR A 230 -16.71 -5.52 -3.96
N VAL A 231 -17.68 -6.44 -3.84
CA VAL A 231 -18.01 -7.15 -2.60
C VAL A 231 -18.29 -8.58 -2.98
N SER A 232 -17.53 -9.51 -2.42
CA SER A 232 -17.67 -10.93 -2.74
C SER A 232 -17.34 -11.81 -1.53
N ASP A 233 -18.09 -12.88 -1.35
CA ASP A 233 -17.72 -14.02 -0.53
C ASP A 233 -17.15 -15.07 -1.47
N ILE A 234 -15.82 -15.04 -1.65
CA ILE A 234 -15.12 -15.82 -2.70
C ILE A 234 -15.27 -17.33 -2.46
N PHE A 235 -15.28 -17.75 -1.20
CA PHE A 235 -15.29 -19.16 -0.80
C PHE A 235 -16.64 -19.63 -0.24
N ASN A 236 -17.63 -18.75 -0.15
CA ASN A 236 -18.95 -19.00 0.44
C ASN A 236 -18.88 -19.48 1.90
N ASP A 237 -18.00 -18.89 2.68
CA ASP A 237 -17.72 -19.25 4.08
C ASP A 237 -17.97 -18.10 5.07
N GLY A 238 -18.42 -16.96 4.57
CA GLY A 238 -18.76 -15.78 5.35
C GLY A 238 -17.64 -14.73 5.44
N ASN A 239 -16.41 -15.01 4.98
CA ASN A 239 -15.38 -14.00 4.83
C ASN A 239 -15.66 -13.13 3.61
N VAL A 240 -16.03 -11.87 3.85
CA VAL A 240 -16.36 -10.94 2.78
C VAL A 240 -15.14 -10.17 2.34
N TYR A 241 -14.81 -10.28 1.06
CA TYR A 241 -13.74 -9.56 0.39
C TYR A 241 -14.26 -8.26 -0.21
N TYR A 242 -13.62 -7.15 0.13
CA TYR A 242 -13.92 -5.82 -0.40
C TYR A 242 -12.81 -5.34 -1.31
N GLY A 243 -13.11 -5.23 -2.60
CA GLY A 243 -12.22 -4.64 -3.59
C GLY A 243 -12.33 -3.12 -3.59
N CYS A 244 -11.19 -2.44 -3.64
CA CYS A 244 -11.09 -1.01 -3.82
C CYS A 244 -10.77 -0.68 -5.28
N ALA A 245 -11.49 0.28 -5.87
CA ALA A 245 -11.23 0.75 -7.22
C ALA A 245 -9.87 1.46 -7.30
N ASN A 246 -9.29 1.52 -8.51
CA ASN A 246 -8.10 2.31 -8.75
C ASN A 246 -8.35 3.82 -8.61
N ALA A 247 -7.31 4.58 -8.31
CA ALA A 247 -7.40 6.02 -8.08
C ALA A 247 -7.96 6.82 -9.28
N MET A 248 -7.85 6.30 -10.52
CA MET A 248 -8.42 6.94 -11.72
C MET A 248 -9.94 7.13 -11.61
N LYS A 249 -10.62 6.26 -10.90
CA LYS A 249 -12.08 6.35 -10.70
C LYS A 249 -12.47 7.37 -9.62
N ARG A 250 -11.48 7.97 -8.96
CA ARG A 250 -11.69 8.92 -7.84
C ARG A 250 -12.64 8.39 -6.78
N THR A 251 -12.55 7.07 -6.58
CA THR A 251 -13.42 6.33 -5.66
C THR A 251 -12.56 5.69 -4.59
N TYR A 252 -13.00 5.75 -3.36
CA TYR A 252 -12.34 5.08 -2.24
C TYR A 252 -13.37 4.59 -1.21
N LEU A 253 -12.94 3.69 -0.33
CA LEU A 253 -13.81 3.12 0.68
C LEU A 253 -13.55 3.76 2.05
N VAL A 254 -14.59 3.90 2.86
CA VAL A 254 -14.48 4.29 4.26
C VAL A 254 -15.19 3.24 5.11
N PHE A 255 -14.44 2.63 6.02
CA PHE A 255 -14.96 1.67 6.99
C PHE A 255 -15.03 2.31 8.37
N THR A 256 -16.08 1.98 9.08
CA THR A 256 -16.24 2.33 10.50
C THR A 256 -16.54 1.04 11.26
N VAL A 257 -15.61 0.60 12.09
CA VAL A 257 -15.67 -0.66 12.84
C VAL A 257 -15.91 -0.35 14.29
N ASN A 258 -16.84 -1.05 14.91
CA ASN A 258 -17.08 -1.05 16.35
C ASN A 258 -17.17 -2.49 16.86
N ARG A 259 -17.27 -2.70 18.17
CA ARG A 259 -17.27 -4.04 18.77
C ARG A 259 -18.47 -4.92 18.38
N LYS A 260 -19.49 -4.38 17.67
CA LYS A 260 -20.69 -5.12 17.24
C LYS A 260 -20.72 -5.42 15.76
N GLY A 261 -19.83 -4.81 14.97
CA GLY A 261 -19.77 -4.95 13.53
C GLY A 261 -19.18 -3.72 12.85
N TYR A 262 -19.44 -3.56 11.58
CA TYR A 262 -18.90 -2.47 10.79
C TYR A 262 -19.92 -1.89 9.80
N THR A 263 -19.62 -0.70 9.32
CA THR A 263 -20.29 -0.08 8.18
C THR A 263 -19.26 0.28 7.12
N ARG A 264 -19.67 0.22 5.86
CA ARG A 264 -18.86 0.62 4.71
C ARG A 264 -19.58 1.70 3.92
N ASN A 265 -18.83 2.74 3.55
CA ASN A 265 -19.27 3.76 2.61
C ASN A 265 -18.32 3.75 1.40
N VAL A 266 -18.88 3.84 0.19
CA VAL A 266 -18.16 4.14 -1.04
C VAL A 266 -18.24 5.64 -1.24
N VAL A 267 -17.09 6.27 -1.42
CA VAL A 267 -16.99 7.70 -1.70
C VAL A 267 -16.56 7.87 -3.15
N GLU A 268 -17.30 8.65 -3.90
CA GLU A 268 -17.04 9.02 -5.30
C GLU A 268 -16.89 10.54 -5.37
N LEU A 269 -15.84 11.04 -6.09
CA LEU A 269 -15.49 12.46 -6.23
C LEU A 269 -15.84 13.00 -7.60
#